data_006fdadaf290b304539e549821940e23
#
_entry.id   006fdadaf290b304539e549821940e23
#
_cell.length_a   1.000
_cell.length_b   1.000
_cell.length_c   1.000
_cell.angle_alpha   90.00
_cell.angle_beta   90.00
_cell.angle_gamma   90.00
#
_symmetry.space_group_name_H-M   'P 1'
#
loop_
_entity.id
_entity.type
_entity.pdbx_description
1 polymer ?
#
loop_
_entity_poly.entity_id
_entity_poly.type
_entity_poly.pdbx_seq_one_letter_code
_entity_poly.pdbx_strand_id
1 'polypeptide(L)'
;MKKFLLTLALSLAAGIVAAADRPYDESADAKAQIALALRDAAAAHEPVLLIFGANWCEDCRALDHALKSSRNAQLMGRFKVVKVDVGHFDHNVDVSTAYGNATVKGIPSAVIVSPQNQILFMTKAGELADARRMSEDGVYQFFTKAEAATHQQ
;
A
#
# COMPACT_ATOMS: atom_id res chain seq x y z
N MET A 1 -66.29 -16.19 19.26
CA MET A 1 -65.49 -14.96 19.08
C MET A 1 -64.02 -15.36 19.06
N LYS A 2 -63.42 -15.52 17.88
CA LYS A 2 -62.01 -15.89 17.73
C LYS A 2 -61.20 -14.61 17.60
N LYS A 3 -60.30 -14.33 18.57
CA LYS A 3 -59.39 -13.19 18.55
C LYS A 3 -58.16 -13.59 17.69
N PHE A 4 -58.00 -12.98 16.52
CA PHE A 4 -56.80 -13.05 15.72
C PHE A 4 -55.77 -12.10 16.31
N LEU A 5 -54.68 -12.66 16.83
CA LEU A 5 -53.48 -11.91 17.21
C LEU A 5 -52.60 -11.78 15.93
N LEU A 6 -52.52 -10.55 15.45
CA LEU A 6 -51.64 -10.18 14.34
C LEU A 6 -50.24 -9.87 14.90
N THR A 7 -49.30 -10.78 14.81
CA THR A 7 -47.89 -10.55 15.17
C THR A 7 -47.21 -9.82 14.05
N LEU A 8 -46.88 -8.54 14.25
CA LEU A 8 -46.08 -7.72 13.36
C LEU A 8 -44.60 -8.10 13.54
N ALA A 9 -44.03 -8.85 12.61
CA ALA A 9 -42.61 -9.14 12.59
C ALA A 9 -41.84 -7.95 12.02
N LEU A 10 -41.17 -7.19 12.90
CA LEU A 10 -40.25 -6.12 12.52
C LEU A 10 -38.94 -6.71 12.08
N SER A 11 -38.76 -6.84 10.76
CA SER A 11 -37.46 -7.28 10.18
C SER A 11 -36.44 -6.14 10.25
N LEU A 12 -35.49 -6.27 11.16
CA LEU A 12 -34.33 -5.39 11.28
C LEU A 12 -33.36 -5.72 10.12
N ALA A 13 -33.40 -4.94 9.05
CA ALA A 13 -32.41 -5.02 8.01
C ALA A 13 -31.09 -4.42 8.54
N ALA A 14 -30.16 -5.27 9.01
CA ALA A 14 -28.81 -4.85 9.33
C ALA A 14 -28.10 -4.47 8.01
N GLY A 15 -27.99 -3.18 7.74
CA GLY A 15 -27.19 -2.66 6.66
C GLY A 15 -25.72 -3.02 6.93
N ILE A 16 -25.12 -3.82 6.06
CA ILE A 16 -23.67 -4.07 6.06
C ILE A 16 -23.03 -2.77 5.57
N VAL A 17 -22.57 -1.93 6.51
CA VAL A 17 -21.67 -0.81 6.18
C VAL A 17 -20.34 -1.44 5.79
N ALA A 18 -20.06 -1.47 4.49
CA ALA A 18 -18.73 -1.83 4.01
C ALA A 18 -17.75 -0.82 4.61
N ALA A 19 -16.87 -1.28 5.50
CA ALA A 19 -15.81 -0.44 6.02
C ALA A 19 -14.96 0.04 4.83
N ALA A 20 -14.73 1.35 4.75
CA ALA A 20 -13.85 1.91 3.73
C ALA A 20 -12.49 1.22 3.81
N ASP A 21 -11.94 0.83 2.66
CA ASP A 21 -10.63 0.17 2.60
C ASP A 21 -9.56 1.15 3.10
N ARG A 22 -8.93 0.82 4.22
CA ARG A 22 -7.90 1.63 4.91
C ARG A 22 -6.58 0.86 4.87
N PRO A 23 -5.88 0.89 3.74
CA PRO A 23 -4.67 0.09 3.55
C PRO A 23 -3.46 0.55 4.37
N TYR A 24 -3.51 1.74 4.96
CA TYR A 24 -2.43 2.30 5.78
C TYR A 24 -2.82 2.29 7.25
N ASP A 25 -1.95 1.73 8.10
CA ASP A 25 -2.10 1.79 9.55
C ASP A 25 -1.53 3.11 10.07
N GLU A 26 -2.43 4.06 10.39
CA GLU A 26 -2.08 5.39 10.87
C GLU A 26 -1.44 5.38 12.26
N SER A 27 -1.55 4.27 13.00
CA SER A 27 -0.98 4.08 14.35
C SER A 27 0.38 3.37 14.34
N ALA A 28 0.81 2.85 13.20
CA ALA A 28 2.01 2.04 13.11
C ALA A 28 3.28 2.87 13.27
N ASP A 29 4.26 2.29 13.97
CA ASP A 29 5.64 2.78 13.95
C ASP A 29 6.30 2.34 12.64
N ALA A 30 6.35 3.24 11.66
CA ALA A 30 6.91 2.97 10.35
C ALA A 30 8.39 2.56 10.41
N LYS A 31 9.17 3.16 11.31
CA LYS A 31 10.60 2.81 11.48
C LYS A 31 10.77 1.40 12.00
N ALA A 32 9.95 1.00 12.98
CA ALA A 32 9.97 -0.35 13.51
C ALA A 32 9.53 -1.37 12.46
N GLN A 33 8.49 -1.07 11.67
CA GLN A 33 8.05 -1.93 10.58
C GLN A 33 9.12 -2.10 9.50
N ILE A 34 9.78 -1.02 9.09
CA ILE A 34 10.87 -1.06 8.13
C ILE A 34 12.05 -1.87 8.67
N ALA A 35 12.44 -1.66 9.93
CA ALA A 35 13.53 -2.42 10.54
C ALA A 35 13.23 -3.93 10.60
N LEU A 36 11.97 -4.30 10.87
CA LEU A 36 11.53 -5.70 10.82
C LEU A 36 11.60 -6.24 9.39
N ALA A 37 11.06 -5.51 8.42
CA ALA A 37 11.06 -5.92 7.01
C ALA A 37 12.48 -6.10 6.46
N LEU A 38 13.44 -5.24 6.84
CA LEU A 38 14.85 -5.36 6.45
C LEU A 38 15.50 -6.62 7.02
N ARG A 39 15.20 -6.99 8.28
CA ARG A 39 15.70 -8.26 8.87
C ARG A 39 15.14 -9.47 8.12
N ASP A 40 13.83 -9.46 7.84
CA ASP A 40 13.17 -10.55 7.12
C ASP A 40 13.66 -10.63 5.67
N ALA A 41 13.90 -9.47 5.04
CA ALA A 41 14.49 -9.35 3.71
C ALA A 41 15.90 -9.93 3.65
N ALA A 42 16.74 -9.66 4.66
CA ALA A 42 18.09 -10.19 4.73
C ALA A 42 18.08 -11.73 4.87
N ALA A 43 17.16 -12.28 5.66
CA ALA A 43 17.01 -13.72 5.83
C ALA A 43 16.49 -14.43 4.57
N ALA A 44 15.60 -13.76 3.81
CA ALA A 44 15.00 -14.30 2.59
C ALA A 44 15.80 -13.97 1.32
N HIS A 45 16.80 -13.10 1.36
CA HIS A 45 17.50 -12.53 0.22
C HIS A 45 16.55 -11.81 -0.77
N GLU A 46 15.55 -11.13 -0.22
CA GLU A 46 14.52 -10.41 -0.97
C GLU A 46 14.64 -8.89 -0.73
N PRO A 47 14.27 -8.03 -1.69
CA PRO A 47 14.22 -6.59 -1.45
C PRO A 47 13.01 -6.19 -0.59
N VAL A 48 13.08 -4.98 -0.01
CA VAL A 48 11.95 -4.34 0.68
C VAL A 48 11.32 -3.33 -0.27
N LEU A 49 9.99 -3.36 -0.38
CA LEU A 49 9.20 -2.37 -1.10
C LEU A 49 8.47 -1.48 -0.09
N LEU A 50 8.84 -0.22 -0.04
CA LEU A 50 8.16 0.80 0.74
C LEU A 50 7.13 1.51 -0.15
N ILE A 51 5.88 1.55 0.28
CA ILE A 51 4.80 2.28 -0.41
C ILE A 51 4.29 3.37 0.53
N PHE A 52 4.59 4.61 0.18
CA PHE A 52 4.14 5.79 0.91
C PHE A 52 2.76 6.21 0.42
N GLY A 53 1.85 6.48 1.34
CA GLY A 53 0.49 6.88 1.01
C GLY A 53 -0.34 7.24 2.23
N ALA A 54 -1.64 7.40 2.03
CA ALA A 54 -2.59 7.70 3.09
C ALA A 54 -4.00 7.18 2.75
N ASN A 55 -4.82 6.96 3.77
CA ASN A 55 -6.16 6.41 3.58
C ASN A 55 -7.15 7.37 2.89
N TRP A 56 -6.95 8.68 2.97
CA TRP A 56 -7.75 9.68 2.25
C TRP A 56 -7.42 9.74 0.75
N CYS A 57 -6.24 9.29 0.34
CA CYS A 57 -5.74 9.35 -1.04
C CYS A 57 -6.43 8.27 -1.90
N GLU A 58 -7.22 8.69 -2.88
CA GLU A 58 -7.93 7.76 -3.77
C GLU A 58 -6.97 6.90 -4.61
N ASP A 59 -5.89 7.50 -5.13
CA ASP A 59 -4.87 6.78 -5.90
C ASP A 59 -4.14 5.74 -5.04
N CYS A 60 -3.93 6.03 -3.75
CA CYS A 60 -3.31 5.10 -2.81
C CYS A 60 -4.19 3.87 -2.56
N ARG A 61 -5.51 4.07 -2.39
CA ARG A 61 -6.46 2.97 -2.24
C ARG A 61 -6.60 2.16 -3.54
N ALA A 62 -6.66 2.85 -4.69
CA ALA A 62 -6.72 2.18 -5.99
C ALA A 62 -5.46 1.34 -6.26
N LEU A 63 -4.28 1.86 -5.95
CA LEU A 63 -3.03 1.10 -6.04
C LEU A 63 -3.09 -0.14 -5.15
N ASP A 64 -3.49 0.01 -3.88
CA ASP A 64 -3.61 -1.11 -2.94
C ASP A 64 -4.56 -2.19 -3.46
N HIS A 65 -5.71 -1.79 -4.01
CA HIS A 65 -6.64 -2.72 -4.62
C HIS A 65 -6.02 -3.47 -5.81
N ALA A 66 -5.34 -2.75 -6.72
CA ALA A 66 -4.68 -3.36 -7.86
C ALA A 66 -3.57 -4.33 -7.44
N LEU A 67 -2.81 -4.02 -6.37
CA LEU A 67 -1.75 -4.89 -5.85
C LEU A 67 -2.28 -6.20 -5.25
N LYS A 68 -3.55 -6.25 -4.87
CA LYS A 68 -4.22 -7.46 -4.35
C LYS A 68 -4.74 -8.40 -5.45
N SER A 69 -4.77 -7.98 -6.72
CA SER A 69 -5.13 -8.88 -7.83
C SER A 69 -4.15 -10.05 -7.92
N SER A 70 -4.61 -11.20 -8.41
CA SER A 70 -3.83 -12.45 -8.32
C SER A 70 -2.42 -12.33 -8.92
N ARG A 71 -2.28 -11.68 -10.08
CA ARG A 71 -1.01 -11.47 -10.75
C ARG A 71 -0.10 -10.51 -10.00
N ASN A 72 -0.64 -9.39 -9.53
CA ASN A 72 0.11 -8.41 -8.76
C ASN A 72 0.50 -8.96 -7.38
N ALA A 73 -0.38 -9.70 -6.72
CA ALA A 73 -0.08 -10.33 -5.43
C ALA A 73 1.10 -11.31 -5.53
N GLN A 74 1.21 -12.07 -6.62
CA GLN A 74 2.38 -12.93 -6.87
C GLN A 74 3.67 -12.12 -7.03
N LEU A 75 3.61 -10.98 -7.74
CA LEU A 75 4.75 -10.08 -7.87
C LEU A 75 5.12 -9.46 -6.52
N MET A 76 4.12 -9.00 -5.75
CA MET A 76 4.35 -8.43 -4.40
C MET A 76 4.98 -9.46 -3.45
N GLY A 77 4.70 -10.74 -3.65
CA GLY A 77 5.32 -11.82 -2.87
C GLY A 77 6.84 -11.95 -3.01
N ARG A 78 7.45 -11.22 -3.95
CA ARG A 78 8.92 -11.16 -4.11
C ARG A 78 9.57 -10.05 -3.28
N PHE A 79 8.78 -9.30 -2.54
CA PHE A 79 9.22 -8.18 -1.71
C PHE A 79 8.74 -8.35 -0.29
N LYS A 80 9.48 -7.79 0.66
CA LYS A 80 8.93 -7.45 1.97
C LYS A 80 8.25 -6.10 1.84
N VAL A 81 6.91 -6.08 1.78
CA VAL A 81 6.15 -4.85 1.52
C VAL A 81 5.83 -4.14 2.84
N VAL A 82 6.17 -2.85 2.92
CA VAL A 82 5.80 -1.97 4.03
C VAL A 82 5.01 -0.79 3.47
N LYS A 83 3.82 -0.56 4.03
CA LYS A 83 3.02 0.63 3.74
C LYS A 83 3.28 1.67 4.80
N VAL A 84 3.75 2.84 4.37
CA VAL A 84 4.09 3.96 5.25
C VAL A 84 2.99 5.01 5.14
N ASP A 85 2.22 5.20 6.23
CA ASP A 85 1.26 6.29 6.30
C ASP A 85 1.99 7.63 6.39
N VAL A 86 1.55 8.59 5.59
CA VAL A 86 2.13 9.95 5.59
C VAL A 86 1.13 11.02 6.06
N GLY A 87 -0.03 10.58 6.58
CA GLY A 87 -1.07 11.50 7.03
C GLY A 87 -1.46 12.50 5.95
N HIS A 88 -1.52 13.77 6.31
CA HIS A 88 -1.66 14.89 5.37
C HIS A 88 -0.29 15.50 5.03
N PHE A 89 0.73 14.67 4.80
CA PHE A 89 2.15 15.01 4.66
C PHE A 89 2.76 15.59 5.94
N ASP A 90 2.26 15.16 7.08
CA ASP A 90 2.67 15.55 8.43
C ASP A 90 3.10 14.35 9.29
N HIS A 91 2.90 13.11 8.79
CA HIS A 91 3.35 11.86 9.41
C HIS A 91 4.53 11.27 8.66
N ASN A 92 5.48 10.65 9.38
CA ASN A 92 6.62 9.94 8.82
C ASN A 92 7.41 10.74 7.74
N VAL A 93 7.44 12.07 7.86
CA VAL A 93 8.15 12.98 6.94
C VAL A 93 9.66 12.70 6.97
N ASP A 94 10.19 12.40 8.14
CA ASP A 94 11.58 12.03 8.34
C ASP A 94 11.91 10.68 7.67
N VAL A 95 10.97 9.72 7.68
CA VAL A 95 11.10 8.47 6.94
C VAL A 95 11.11 8.74 5.43
N SER A 96 10.18 9.54 4.91
CA SER A 96 10.18 9.94 3.50
C SER A 96 11.51 10.60 3.11
N THR A 97 12.04 11.48 3.96
CA THR A 97 13.32 12.16 3.73
C THR A 97 14.48 11.17 3.69
N ALA A 98 14.54 10.23 4.63
CA ALA A 98 15.59 9.21 4.67
C ALA A 98 15.62 8.32 3.41
N TYR A 99 14.47 8.15 2.76
CA TYR A 99 14.33 7.39 1.50
C TYR A 99 14.23 8.29 0.27
N GLY A 100 15.02 9.38 0.23
CA GLY A 100 15.21 10.22 -0.95
C GLY A 100 14.10 11.23 -1.19
N ASN A 101 13.38 11.67 -0.15
CA ASN A 101 12.20 12.54 -0.25
C ASN A 101 11.09 11.90 -1.11
N ALA A 102 10.79 10.64 -0.83
CA ALA A 102 9.91 9.80 -1.63
C ALA A 102 8.56 10.43 -1.96
N THR A 103 8.03 11.31 -1.10
CA THR A 103 6.69 11.91 -1.23
C THR A 103 6.67 13.30 -1.86
N VAL A 104 7.82 13.85 -2.24
CA VAL A 104 7.91 15.24 -2.75
C VAL A 104 7.12 15.48 -4.03
N LYS A 105 6.87 14.45 -4.82
CA LYS A 105 6.05 14.49 -6.05
C LYS A 105 4.65 13.93 -5.86
N GLY A 106 4.22 13.76 -4.61
CA GLY A 106 2.90 13.25 -4.26
C GLY A 106 2.90 11.78 -3.84
N ILE A 107 1.71 11.29 -3.58
CA ILE A 107 1.42 9.90 -3.19
C ILE A 107 0.34 9.32 -4.12
N PRO A 108 0.32 7.97 -4.33
CA PRO A 108 1.27 7.02 -3.78
C PRO A 108 2.65 7.15 -4.40
N SER A 109 3.68 6.83 -3.62
CA SER A 109 5.04 6.70 -4.13
C SER A 109 5.69 5.42 -3.61
N ALA A 110 6.68 4.92 -4.35
CA ALA A 110 7.31 3.64 -4.07
C ALA A 110 8.82 3.77 -4.03
N VAL A 111 9.44 3.08 -3.08
CA VAL A 111 10.90 2.93 -2.97
C VAL A 111 11.22 1.45 -2.79
N ILE A 112 12.14 0.92 -3.59
CA ILE A 112 12.69 -0.42 -3.39
C ILE A 112 14.09 -0.28 -2.80
N VAL A 113 14.33 -1.00 -1.71
CA VAL A 113 15.65 -1.02 -1.08
C VAL A 113 16.20 -2.44 -0.99
N SER A 114 17.52 -2.56 -0.99
CA SER A 114 18.18 -3.84 -0.73
C SER A 114 18.00 -4.28 0.74
N PRO A 115 18.29 -5.55 1.09
CA PRO A 115 18.34 -6.00 2.47
C PRO A 115 19.31 -5.19 3.35
N GLN A 116 20.30 -4.52 2.75
CA GLN A 116 21.25 -3.64 3.42
C GLN A 116 20.78 -2.19 3.49
N ASN A 117 19.49 -1.95 3.20
CA ASN A 117 18.84 -0.63 3.23
C ASN A 117 19.43 0.39 2.23
N GLN A 118 19.91 -0.08 1.09
CA GLN A 118 20.35 0.79 -0.01
C GLN A 118 19.19 1.00 -0.98
N ILE A 119 18.95 2.25 -1.40
CA ILE A 119 17.90 2.57 -2.37
C ILE A 119 18.31 2.02 -3.74
N LEU A 120 17.52 1.09 -4.26
CA LEU A 120 17.69 0.47 -5.57
C LEU A 120 16.78 1.10 -6.64
N PHE A 121 15.59 1.55 -6.24
CA PHE A 121 14.63 2.21 -7.10
C PHE A 121 13.78 3.17 -6.30
N MET A 122 13.35 4.27 -6.89
CA MET A 122 12.30 5.13 -6.33
C MET A 122 11.51 5.81 -7.45
N THR A 123 10.23 6.06 -7.20
CA THR A 123 9.42 6.97 -8.03
C THR A 123 9.98 8.39 -7.91
N LYS A 124 10.15 9.09 -9.05
CA LYS A 124 10.79 10.42 -9.10
C LYS A 124 9.89 11.51 -9.64
N ALA A 125 8.88 11.16 -10.44
CA ALA A 125 8.07 12.09 -11.20
C ALA A 125 6.55 11.95 -10.92
N GLY A 126 6.17 11.22 -9.87
CA GLY A 126 4.76 10.95 -9.57
C GLY A 126 4.14 9.87 -10.47
N GLU A 127 4.92 8.87 -10.86
CA GLU A 127 4.52 7.79 -11.78
C GLU A 127 3.27 7.02 -11.31
N LEU A 128 3.01 7.03 -10.02
CA LEU A 128 1.85 6.39 -9.40
C LEU A 128 0.74 7.38 -8.99
N ALA A 129 0.93 8.70 -9.22
CA ALA A 129 0.00 9.74 -8.76
C ALA A 129 -1.37 9.70 -9.44
N ASP A 130 -1.56 8.86 -10.46
CA ASP A 130 -2.83 8.62 -11.16
C ASP A 130 -3.18 7.12 -11.18
N ALA A 131 -2.83 6.42 -10.09
CA ALA A 131 -2.98 4.97 -9.99
C ALA A 131 -4.43 4.50 -10.16
N ARG A 132 -5.43 5.32 -9.81
CA ARG A 132 -6.86 5.03 -10.03
C ARG A 132 -7.23 4.87 -11.52
N ARG A 133 -6.40 5.39 -12.43
CA ARG A 133 -6.58 5.24 -13.89
C ARG A 133 -5.71 4.15 -14.50
N MET A 134 -4.79 3.59 -13.70
CA MET A 134 -3.98 2.46 -14.15
C MET A 134 -4.82 1.18 -14.15
N SER A 135 -4.67 0.37 -15.19
CA SER A 135 -5.19 -0.99 -15.17
C SER A 135 -4.33 -1.87 -14.24
N GLU A 136 -4.87 -3.00 -13.79
CA GLU A 136 -4.10 -3.99 -13.03
C GLU A 136 -2.83 -4.44 -13.77
N ASP A 137 -2.91 -4.57 -15.09
CA ASP A 137 -1.75 -4.89 -15.95
C ASP A 137 -0.76 -3.71 -16.01
N GLY A 138 -1.23 -2.48 -16.04
CA GLY A 138 -0.37 -1.28 -15.97
C GLY A 138 0.41 -1.22 -14.65
N VAL A 139 -0.23 -1.53 -13.53
CA VAL A 139 0.43 -1.63 -12.22
C VAL A 139 1.45 -2.78 -12.22
N TYR A 140 1.08 -3.94 -12.77
CA TYR A 140 2.00 -5.07 -12.91
C TYR A 140 3.25 -4.71 -13.72
N GLN A 141 3.08 -4.08 -14.88
CA GLN A 141 4.19 -3.67 -15.72
C GLN A 141 5.09 -2.64 -15.05
N PHE A 142 4.50 -1.70 -14.30
CA PHE A 142 5.25 -0.70 -13.54
C PHE A 142 6.18 -1.38 -12.52
N PHE A 143 5.65 -2.24 -11.65
CA PHE A 143 6.45 -2.88 -10.62
C PHE A 143 7.42 -3.93 -11.17
N THR A 144 7.09 -4.60 -12.28
CA THR A 144 8.03 -5.49 -12.98
C THR A 144 9.24 -4.71 -13.52
N LYS A 145 9.03 -3.52 -14.10
CA LYS A 145 10.12 -2.64 -14.54
C LYS A 145 10.93 -2.10 -13.35
N ALA A 146 10.26 -1.72 -12.28
CA ALA A 146 10.91 -1.27 -11.06
C ALA A 146 11.81 -2.37 -10.46
N GLU A 147 11.32 -3.61 -10.38
CA GLU A 147 12.10 -4.78 -9.94
C GLU A 147 13.30 -5.01 -10.86
N ALA A 148 13.11 -5.01 -12.19
CA ALA A 148 14.20 -5.21 -13.14
C ALA A 148 15.30 -4.14 -13.03
N ALA A 149 14.93 -2.89 -12.70
CA ALA A 149 15.89 -1.82 -12.48
C ALA A 149 16.78 -2.04 -11.24
N THR A 150 16.34 -2.84 -10.26
CA THR A 150 17.14 -3.16 -9.07
C THR A 150 18.31 -4.11 -9.36
N HIS A 151 18.26 -4.85 -10.46
CA HIS A 151 19.30 -5.81 -10.85
C HIS A 151 20.39 -5.19 -11.75
N GLN A 152 20.28 -3.91 -12.09
CA GLN A 152 21.21 -3.22 -13.01
C GLN A 152 22.22 -2.31 -12.27
N GLN A 153 22.24 -2.38 -10.93
CA GLN A 153 23.13 -1.56 -10.08
C GLN A 153 24.26 -2.37 -9.50
#